data_6bb1dc79a45bce34c0a4fb2745597458
#
_entry.id   6bb1dc79a45bce34c0a4fb2745597458
#
_cell.length_a   1.000
_cell.length_b   1.000
_cell.length_c   1.000
_cell.angle_alpha   90.00
_cell.angle_beta   90.00
_cell.angle_gamma   90.00
#
_symmetry.space_group_name_H-M   'P 1'
#
loop_
_entity.id
_entity.type
_entity.pdbx_description
1 polymer ?
#
loop_
_entity_poly.entity_id
_entity_poly.type
_entity_poly.pdbx_seq_one_letter_code
_entity_poly.pdbx_strand_id
1 'polypeptide(L)'
;MPTSRKSTWSSTEKNGDLHGNAPDQAEAVLLLVDVINDLSFPRNDQLVRKSESLGKAIARLKTRCERAGIPTIYVNDNHGKWRSNFASVLKHSLRPEAPGAAMVKLLVPDENDYVILKKKTFGFLRDAA
;
A
#
# COMPACT_ATOMS: atom_id res chain seq x y z
N MET A 1 -31.71 13.86 -7.99
CA MET A 1 -30.37 14.15 -7.44
C MET A 1 -29.99 13.03 -6.51
N PRO A 2 -28.91 12.32 -6.80
CA PRO A 2 -28.44 11.38 -5.82
C PRO A 2 -28.06 12.18 -4.57
N THR A 3 -28.74 11.93 -3.49
CA THR A 3 -28.27 12.35 -2.20
C THR A 3 -26.88 11.78 -2.04
N SER A 4 -25.88 12.63 -1.88
CA SER A 4 -24.58 12.22 -1.43
C SER A 4 -24.82 11.35 -0.20
N ARG A 5 -24.63 10.04 -0.33
CA ARG A 5 -24.52 9.19 0.84
C ARG A 5 -23.36 9.76 1.62
N LYS A 6 -23.65 10.47 2.68
CA LYS A 6 -22.64 10.82 3.66
C LYS A 6 -22.00 9.49 4.00
N SER A 7 -20.73 9.36 3.66
CA SER A 7 -19.96 8.22 4.10
C SER A 7 -20.25 8.03 5.59
N THR A 8 -20.80 6.91 5.95
CA THR A 8 -21.12 6.54 7.34
C THR A 8 -19.84 6.33 8.16
N TRP A 9 -18.70 6.68 7.59
CA TRP A 9 -17.43 6.62 8.26
C TRP A 9 -17.36 7.69 9.33
N SER A 10 -17.67 7.31 10.52
CA SER A 10 -17.31 8.08 11.68
C SER A 10 -15.88 7.70 12.09
N SER A 11 -15.06 8.68 12.30
CA SER A 11 -13.73 8.47 12.89
C SER A 11 -13.78 7.81 14.28
N THR A 12 -14.98 7.66 14.84
CA THR A 12 -15.22 7.03 16.13
C THR A 12 -15.49 5.53 16.05
N GLU A 13 -15.73 4.99 14.86
CA GLU A 13 -16.00 3.56 14.65
C GLU A 13 -14.74 2.78 14.25
N LYS A 14 -13.60 3.20 14.74
CA LYS A 14 -12.34 2.48 14.48
C LYS A 14 -12.30 1.23 15.32
N ASN A 15 -12.12 0.09 14.67
CA ASN A 15 -11.92 -1.16 15.38
C ASN A 15 -10.53 -1.16 16.02
N GLY A 16 -10.46 -1.14 17.33
CA GLY A 16 -9.21 -1.17 18.07
C GLY A 16 -8.43 -2.48 17.92
N ASP A 17 -9.07 -3.53 17.40
CA ASP A 17 -8.43 -4.83 17.18
C ASP A 17 -7.68 -4.92 15.85
N LEU A 18 -7.90 -3.97 14.94
CA LEU A 18 -7.20 -3.89 13.68
C LEU A 18 -5.93 -3.05 13.80
N HIS A 19 -4.88 -3.48 13.13
CA HIS A 19 -3.63 -2.74 13.04
C HIS A 19 -3.82 -1.53 12.12
N GLY A 20 -4.06 -0.38 12.70
CA GLY A 20 -4.30 0.87 11.99
C GLY A 20 -5.67 1.45 12.28
N ASN A 21 -5.96 2.54 11.61
CA ASN A 21 -7.19 3.31 11.76
C ASN A 21 -8.22 3.02 10.65
N ALA A 22 -8.07 1.88 9.97
CA ALA A 22 -9.01 1.48 8.92
C ALA A 22 -10.36 1.12 9.53
N PRO A 23 -11.45 1.49 8.89
CA PRO A 23 -12.78 1.12 9.34
C PRO A 23 -13.05 -0.37 9.11
N ASP A 24 -13.92 -0.97 9.93
CA ASP A 24 -14.26 -2.39 9.87
C ASP A 24 -14.98 -2.80 8.59
N GLN A 25 -15.70 -1.87 7.98
CA GLN A 25 -16.53 -2.12 6.82
C GLN A 25 -16.44 -0.97 5.83
N ALA A 26 -16.40 -1.31 4.55
CA ALA A 26 -16.43 -0.35 3.45
C ALA A 26 -17.17 -0.93 2.25
N GLU A 27 -17.92 -0.08 1.54
CA GLU A 27 -18.51 -0.46 0.26
C GLU A 27 -17.45 -0.59 -0.84
N ALA A 28 -16.36 0.14 -0.70
CA ALA A 28 -15.23 0.11 -1.60
C ALA A 28 -13.93 0.40 -0.84
N VAL A 29 -12.84 -0.16 -1.29
CA VAL A 29 -11.50 0.13 -0.78
C VAL A 29 -10.55 0.38 -1.95
N LEU A 30 -9.56 1.23 -1.73
CA LEU A 30 -8.41 1.31 -2.63
C LEU A 30 -7.37 0.32 -2.15
N LEU A 31 -7.08 -0.67 -2.97
CA LEU A 31 -6.10 -1.69 -2.67
C LEU A 31 -4.80 -1.38 -3.42
N LEU A 32 -3.73 -1.11 -2.68
CA LEU A 32 -2.40 -0.86 -3.23
C LEU A 32 -1.52 -2.08 -2.97
N VAL A 33 -1.25 -2.84 -4.02
CA VAL A 33 -0.53 -4.12 -3.93
C VAL A 33 0.91 -3.93 -4.37
N ASP A 34 1.84 -4.26 -3.48
CA ASP A 34 3.30 -4.25 -3.72
C ASP A 34 3.85 -2.89 -4.20
N VAL A 35 3.23 -1.79 -3.81
CA VAL A 35 3.69 -0.44 -4.21
C VAL A 35 4.86 0.05 -3.37
N ILE A 36 5.03 -0.48 -2.16
CA ILE A 36 6.19 -0.20 -1.32
C ILE A 36 7.28 -1.19 -1.70
N ASN A 37 8.09 -0.81 -2.67
CA ASN A 37 9.05 -1.69 -3.30
C ASN A 37 10.30 -0.90 -3.68
N ASP A 38 11.46 -1.45 -3.41
CA ASP A 38 12.74 -0.84 -3.77
C ASP A 38 13.06 -0.96 -5.28
N LEU A 39 12.31 -1.78 -6.01
CA LEU A 39 12.49 -2.07 -7.43
C LEU A 39 13.88 -2.62 -7.78
N SER A 40 14.55 -3.27 -6.83
CA SER A 40 15.87 -3.88 -7.00
C SER A 40 15.76 -5.32 -7.53
N PHE A 41 15.24 -5.48 -8.72
CA PHE A 41 15.14 -6.78 -9.38
C PHE A 41 15.64 -6.69 -10.83
N PRO A 42 16.00 -7.84 -11.46
CA PRO A 42 16.45 -7.84 -12.85
C PRO A 42 15.39 -7.29 -13.80
N ARG A 43 15.82 -6.60 -14.85
CA ARG A 43 14.94 -6.03 -15.89
C ARG A 43 13.95 -4.97 -15.36
N ASN A 44 14.38 -4.22 -14.37
CA ASN A 44 13.57 -3.18 -13.73
C ASN A 44 13.52 -1.86 -14.50
N ASP A 45 14.30 -1.69 -15.57
CA ASP A 45 14.57 -0.39 -16.20
C ASP A 45 13.31 0.37 -16.60
N GLN A 46 12.36 -0.30 -17.24
CA GLN A 46 11.14 0.35 -17.68
C GLN A 46 10.26 0.79 -16.50
N LEU A 47 10.17 -0.06 -15.49
CA LEU A 47 9.37 0.23 -14.31
C LEU A 47 9.99 1.37 -13.49
N VAL A 48 11.32 1.36 -13.33
CA VAL A 48 12.04 2.44 -12.64
C VAL A 48 11.82 3.78 -13.34
N ARG A 49 11.94 3.82 -14.66
CA ARG A 49 11.71 5.05 -15.44
C ARG A 49 10.29 5.60 -15.30
N LYS A 50 9.31 4.74 -15.12
CA LYS A 50 7.89 5.12 -14.98
C LYS A 50 7.45 5.28 -13.55
N SER A 51 8.27 4.89 -12.58
CA SER A 51 7.87 4.77 -11.17
C SER A 51 7.44 6.10 -10.56
N GLU A 52 8.14 7.19 -10.86
CA GLU A 52 7.78 8.50 -10.32
C GLU A 52 6.44 8.99 -10.85
N SER A 53 6.20 8.92 -12.15
CA SER A 53 4.91 9.31 -12.73
C SER A 53 3.77 8.40 -12.28
N LEU A 54 4.03 7.12 -12.14
CA LEU A 54 3.08 6.16 -11.58
C LEU A 54 2.77 6.49 -10.12
N GLY A 55 3.78 6.77 -9.31
CA GLY A 55 3.61 7.17 -7.93
C GLY A 55 2.77 8.43 -7.77
N LYS A 56 2.99 9.42 -8.62
CA LYS A 56 2.17 10.64 -8.65
C LYS A 56 0.70 10.34 -9.01
N ALA A 57 0.47 9.48 -9.99
CA ALA A 57 -0.88 9.09 -10.38
C ALA A 57 -1.61 8.34 -9.26
N ILE A 58 -0.94 7.41 -8.60
CA ILE A 58 -1.50 6.67 -7.46
C ILE A 58 -1.76 7.60 -6.29
N ALA A 59 -0.85 8.51 -5.98
CA ALA A 59 -1.03 9.49 -4.90
C ALA A 59 -2.26 10.38 -5.15
N ARG A 60 -2.48 10.82 -6.39
CA ARG A 60 -3.69 11.57 -6.75
C ARG A 60 -4.96 10.73 -6.59
N LEU A 61 -4.93 9.46 -7.02
CA LEU A 61 -6.04 8.55 -6.84
C LEU A 61 -6.34 8.34 -5.36
N LYS A 62 -5.33 8.11 -4.56
CA LYS A 62 -5.45 7.95 -3.10
C LYS A 62 -6.12 9.18 -2.46
N THR A 63 -5.69 10.38 -2.81
CA THR A 63 -6.29 11.62 -2.32
C THR A 63 -7.78 11.71 -2.70
N ARG A 64 -8.13 11.36 -3.93
CA ARG A 64 -9.53 11.33 -4.37
C ARG A 64 -10.36 10.30 -3.60
N CYS A 65 -9.79 9.13 -3.35
CA CYS A 65 -10.45 8.10 -2.55
C CYS A 65 -10.68 8.57 -1.11
N GLU A 66 -9.69 9.19 -0.49
CA GLU A 66 -9.82 9.74 0.86
C GLU A 66 -10.94 10.79 0.95
N ARG A 67 -11.02 11.69 -0.02
CA ARG A 67 -12.11 12.68 -0.09
C ARG A 67 -13.49 12.05 -0.27
N ALA A 68 -13.55 10.90 -0.92
CA ALA A 68 -14.79 10.15 -1.11
C ALA A 68 -15.11 9.21 0.05
N GLY A 69 -14.29 9.17 1.09
CA GLY A 69 -14.47 8.26 2.22
C GLY A 69 -14.10 6.81 1.91
N ILE A 70 -13.30 6.58 0.87
CA ILE A 70 -12.82 5.25 0.48
C ILE A 70 -11.47 5.02 1.16
N PRO A 71 -11.36 4.02 2.07
CA PRO A 71 -10.11 3.73 2.75
C PRO A 71 -9.08 3.10 1.83
N THR A 72 -7.81 3.31 2.14
CA THR A 72 -6.69 2.69 1.44
C THR A 72 -6.12 1.56 2.26
N ILE A 73 -5.92 0.41 1.62
CA ILE A 73 -5.27 -0.75 2.19
C ILE A 73 -4.02 -1.06 1.37
N TYR A 74 -2.88 -1.03 2.04
CA TYR A 74 -1.62 -1.49 1.46
C TYR A 74 -1.48 -2.98 1.71
N VAL A 75 -1.28 -3.74 0.64
CA VAL A 75 -0.95 -5.17 0.71
C VAL A 75 0.44 -5.34 0.14
N ASN A 76 1.38 -5.68 1.00
CA ASN A 76 2.78 -5.69 0.60
C ASN A 76 3.46 -7.01 0.97
N ASP A 77 4.39 -7.44 0.14
CA ASP A 77 5.25 -8.57 0.43
C ASP A 77 6.32 -8.17 1.47
N ASN A 78 6.69 -9.09 2.33
CA ASN A 78 7.78 -8.92 3.29
C ASN A 78 9.17 -9.22 2.72
N HIS A 79 9.30 -9.40 1.41
CA HIS A 79 10.54 -9.75 0.70
C HIS A 79 11.17 -11.08 1.16
N GLY A 80 10.37 -12.00 1.66
CA GLY A 80 10.82 -13.32 2.10
C GLY A 80 11.54 -13.34 3.45
N LYS A 81 11.61 -12.20 4.15
CA LYS A 81 12.17 -12.12 5.50
C LYS A 81 11.04 -12.24 6.51
N TRP A 82 10.83 -13.42 7.02
CA TRP A 82 9.71 -13.73 7.91
C TRP A 82 9.64 -12.89 9.20
N ARG A 83 10.76 -12.28 9.59
CA ARG A 83 10.84 -11.35 10.74
C ARG A 83 10.66 -9.89 10.37
N SER A 84 10.54 -9.57 9.09
CA SER A 84 10.36 -8.18 8.66
C SER A 84 8.97 -7.70 9.03
N ASN A 85 8.91 -6.54 9.66
CA ASN A 85 7.68 -5.78 9.79
C ASN A 85 7.59 -4.73 8.66
N PHE A 86 6.45 -4.08 8.56
CA PHE A 86 6.24 -3.07 7.51
C PHE A 86 7.21 -1.89 7.64
N ALA A 87 7.54 -1.46 8.85
CA ALA A 87 8.49 -0.37 9.06
C ALA A 87 9.88 -0.68 8.46
N SER A 88 10.33 -1.93 8.56
CA SER A 88 11.59 -2.38 7.96
C SER A 88 11.51 -2.39 6.43
N VAL A 89 10.39 -2.83 5.87
CA VAL A 89 10.17 -2.82 4.42
C VAL A 89 10.17 -1.38 3.90
N LEU A 90 9.47 -0.49 4.58
CA LEU A 90 9.40 0.92 4.23
C LEU A 90 10.78 1.58 4.28
N LYS A 91 11.51 1.40 5.37
CA LYS A 91 12.86 1.93 5.54
C LYS A 91 13.82 1.44 4.45
N HIS A 92 13.79 0.15 4.14
CA HIS A 92 14.60 -0.44 3.08
C HIS A 92 14.26 0.16 1.70
N SER A 93 12.99 0.36 1.42
CA SER A 93 12.52 0.89 0.14
C SER A 93 12.77 2.40 -0.01
N LEU A 94 12.97 3.11 1.10
CA LEU A 94 13.24 4.56 1.11
C LEU A 94 14.74 4.90 1.11
N ARG A 95 15.63 3.91 1.19
CA ARG A 95 17.06 4.20 1.19
C ARG A 95 17.47 4.93 -0.10
N PRO A 96 18.45 5.87 -0.05
CA PRO A 96 18.76 6.73 -1.20
C PRO A 96 19.13 6.00 -2.47
N GLU A 97 19.76 4.83 -2.37
CA GLU A 97 20.20 4.01 -3.49
C GLU A 97 19.10 3.11 -4.07
N ALA A 98 17.93 3.04 -3.43
CA ALA A 98 16.83 2.20 -3.93
C ALA A 98 16.23 2.80 -5.22
N PRO A 99 16.16 2.03 -6.31
CA PRO A 99 15.57 2.53 -7.55
C PRO A 99 14.11 2.96 -7.42
N GLY A 100 13.36 2.35 -6.51
CA GLY A 100 11.96 2.66 -6.25
C GLY A 100 11.72 3.76 -5.23
N ALA A 101 12.76 4.36 -4.64
CA ALA A 101 12.61 5.30 -3.53
C ALA A 101 11.74 6.52 -3.87
N ALA A 102 11.84 7.05 -5.09
CA ALA A 102 11.05 8.20 -5.52
C ALA A 102 9.54 7.89 -5.51
N MET A 103 9.14 6.71 -5.97
CA MET A 103 7.76 6.26 -5.92
C MET A 103 7.29 6.03 -4.48
N VAL A 104 8.09 5.35 -3.68
CA VAL A 104 7.76 5.02 -2.28
C VAL A 104 7.57 6.30 -1.46
N LYS A 105 8.39 7.32 -1.66
CA LYS A 105 8.23 8.63 -0.97
C LYS A 105 6.87 9.25 -1.22
N LEU A 106 6.31 9.08 -2.42
CA LEU A 106 4.99 9.60 -2.77
C LEU A 106 3.85 8.77 -2.18
N LEU A 107 4.10 7.54 -1.78
CA LEU A 107 3.10 6.55 -1.37
C LEU A 107 3.28 6.06 0.06
N VAL A 108 4.01 6.79 0.88
CA VAL A 108 4.15 6.44 2.31
C VAL A 108 2.76 6.41 2.95
N PRO A 109 2.37 5.29 3.59
CA PRO A 109 1.10 5.23 4.30
C PRO A 109 1.02 6.26 5.41
N ASP A 110 -0.16 6.81 5.63
CA ASP A 110 -0.44 7.64 6.78
C ASP A 110 -1.16 6.82 7.88
N GLU A 111 -1.46 7.47 8.99
CA GLU A 111 -2.08 6.82 10.15
C GLU A 111 -3.50 6.30 9.90
N ASN A 112 -4.15 6.76 8.83
CA ASN A 112 -5.50 6.32 8.46
C ASN A 112 -5.48 5.13 7.50
N ASP A 113 -4.32 4.76 7.00
CA ASP A 113 -4.17 3.65 6.08
C ASP A 113 -4.03 2.32 6.84
N TYR A 114 -4.55 1.28 6.24
CA TYR A 114 -4.36 -0.08 6.73
C TYR A 114 -3.24 -0.77 5.94
N VAL A 115 -2.42 -1.55 6.64
CA VAL A 115 -1.30 -2.26 6.02
C VAL A 115 -1.39 -3.75 6.32
N ILE A 116 -1.37 -4.55 5.27
CA ILE A 116 -1.29 -6.01 5.35
C ILE A 116 0.06 -6.44 4.77
N LEU A 117 0.84 -7.12 5.58
CA LEU A 117 2.09 -7.71 5.14
C LEU A 117 1.86 -9.19 4.86
N LYS A 118 1.88 -9.58 3.58
CA LYS A 118 1.69 -10.96 3.16
C LYS A 118 3.01 -11.73 3.19
N LYS A 119 2.94 -13.00 3.55
CA LYS A 119 4.09 -13.91 3.45
C LYS A 119 4.33 -14.25 1.99
N LYS A 120 5.59 -14.41 1.64
CA LYS A 120 5.98 -14.88 0.31
C LYS A 120 5.53 -16.34 0.14
N THR A 121 4.56 -16.55 -0.76
CA THR A 121 3.98 -17.88 -1.01
C THR A 121 4.49 -18.53 -2.30
N PHE A 122 5.37 -17.87 -3.03
CA PHE A 122 5.84 -18.36 -4.34
C PHE A 122 6.58 -19.69 -4.27
N GLY A 123 7.31 -19.98 -3.19
CA GLY A 123 7.97 -21.27 -2.98
C GLY A 123 6.97 -22.42 -3.00
N PHE A 124 5.85 -22.26 -2.31
CA PHE A 124 4.79 -23.27 -2.25
C PHE A 124 4.18 -23.55 -3.63
N LEU A 125 3.88 -22.51 -4.40
CA LEU A 125 3.30 -22.69 -5.75
C LEU A 125 4.28 -23.31 -6.74
N ARG A 126 5.57 -23.03 -6.60
CA ARG A 126 6.62 -23.63 -7.42
C ARG A 126 6.81 -25.11 -7.11
N ASP A 127 6.69 -25.47 -5.85
CA ASP A 127 6.85 -26.85 -5.39
C ASP A 127 5.60 -27.70 -5.71
N ALA A 128 4.46 -27.06 -5.93
CA ALA A 128 3.21 -27.72 -6.32
C ALA A 128 3.09 -27.96 -7.85
N ALA A 129 3.96 -27.38 -8.61
CA ALA A 129 4.04 -27.58 -10.06
C ALA A 129 5.06 -28.68 -10.36
#